data_e2e695204f2c04636aace7a42eb4d333
#
_entry.id   e2e695204f2c04636aace7a42eb4d333
#
_cell.length_a   1.000
_cell.length_b   1.000
_cell.length_c   1.000
_cell.angle_alpha   90.00
_cell.angle_beta   90.00
_cell.angle_gamma   90.00
#
_symmetry.space_group_name_H-M   'P 1'
#
loop_
_entity.id
_entity.type
_entity.pdbx_description
1 polymer ?
#
loop_
_entity_poly.entity_id
_entity_poly.type
_entity_poly.pdbx_seq_one_letter_code
_entity_poly.pdbx_strand_id
1 'polypeptide(L)'
;FKKIIFDLKKEKFDGRISFSGFCEPLLTKNLHEYIEIIRIDLPKVIIEIVTNGDPLLAKNGKSRLKKLFQAGLNNCRVSLYDGPHQIKQFEDIKEELKLNDSEFIIRKRYLGPEESYGLTISNRAGSVSLKNEHFELKPMSEPLKRPCFYPFYKMLIDHNGDVLICSNDWKKEAIVGNVVDDKISITDVWISE
;
A
#
# COMPACT_ATOMS: atom_id res chain seq x y z
N PHE A 1 2.85 -11.87 -11.36
CA PHE A 1 1.59 -11.11 -11.24
C PHE A 1 0.39 -11.90 -11.78
N LYS A 2 0.39 -12.31 -13.07
CA LYS A 2 -0.75 -13.05 -13.68
C LYS A 2 -1.13 -14.30 -12.91
N LYS A 3 -0.16 -15.05 -12.39
CA LYS A 3 -0.40 -16.24 -11.55
C LYS A 3 -1.20 -15.88 -10.30
N ILE A 4 -0.83 -14.80 -9.59
CA ILE A 4 -1.55 -14.32 -8.40
C ILE A 4 -3.02 -14.01 -8.74
N ILE A 5 -3.26 -13.29 -9.86
CA ILE A 5 -4.63 -12.96 -10.28
C ILE A 5 -5.42 -14.21 -10.67
N PHE A 6 -4.76 -15.18 -11.32
CA PHE A 6 -5.36 -16.46 -11.65
C PHE A 6 -5.78 -17.25 -10.40
N ASP A 7 -4.91 -17.30 -9.38
CA ASP A 7 -5.21 -17.99 -8.11
C ASP A 7 -6.37 -17.30 -7.39
N LEU A 8 -6.35 -15.96 -7.28
CA LEU A 8 -7.45 -15.18 -6.69
C LEU A 8 -8.78 -15.37 -7.43
N LYS A 9 -8.74 -15.52 -8.76
CA LYS A 9 -9.93 -15.79 -9.57
C LYS A 9 -10.53 -17.16 -9.27
N LYS A 10 -9.69 -18.19 -9.08
CA LYS A 10 -10.13 -19.52 -8.66
C LYS A 10 -10.88 -19.48 -7.32
N GLU A 11 -10.35 -18.69 -6.37
CA GLU A 11 -10.94 -18.51 -5.05
C GLU A 11 -12.16 -17.56 -5.05
N LYS A 12 -12.56 -17.03 -6.21
CA LYS A 12 -13.66 -16.05 -6.34
C LYS A 12 -13.47 -14.84 -5.41
N PHE A 13 -12.22 -14.41 -5.25
CA PHE A 13 -11.87 -13.29 -4.38
C PHE A 13 -12.58 -12.01 -4.83
N ASP A 14 -13.25 -11.36 -3.89
CA ASP A 14 -14.00 -10.11 -4.09
C ASP A 14 -13.59 -8.99 -3.13
N GLY A 15 -12.47 -9.19 -2.43
CA GLY A 15 -11.95 -8.25 -1.45
C GLY A 15 -11.22 -7.05 -2.07
N ARG A 16 -10.12 -6.66 -1.45
CA ARG A 16 -9.32 -5.50 -1.87
C ARG A 16 -7.94 -5.91 -2.33
N ILE A 17 -7.50 -5.36 -3.46
CA ILE A 17 -6.13 -5.44 -3.96
C ILE A 17 -5.51 -4.04 -3.85
N SER A 18 -4.44 -3.92 -3.07
CA SER A 18 -3.76 -2.66 -2.80
C SER A 18 -2.33 -2.68 -3.33
N PHE A 19 -2.02 -1.77 -4.24
CA PHE A 19 -0.65 -1.49 -4.64
C PHE A 19 -0.03 -0.56 -3.61
N SER A 20 0.78 -1.11 -2.73
CA SER A 20 1.36 -0.41 -1.59
C SER A 20 2.53 -1.22 -0.98
N GLY A 21 2.96 -0.87 0.21
CA GLY A 21 3.96 -1.63 0.96
C GLY A 21 5.35 -1.04 0.84
N PHE A 22 6.30 -1.80 0.30
CA PHE A 22 7.71 -1.41 0.23
C PHE A 22 8.09 -0.64 -1.04
N CYS A 23 7.13 -0.26 -1.86
CA CYS A 23 7.37 0.45 -3.11
C CYS A 23 6.45 1.66 -3.26
N GLU A 24 6.87 2.59 -4.14
CA GLU A 24 5.99 3.65 -4.64
C GLU A 24 5.33 3.16 -5.94
N PRO A 25 3.99 2.86 -5.92
CA PRO A 25 3.33 2.24 -7.06
C PRO A 25 3.34 3.12 -8.31
N LEU A 26 3.31 4.44 -8.15
CA LEU A 26 3.32 5.37 -9.28
C LEU A 26 4.66 5.44 -10.03
N LEU A 27 5.72 4.80 -9.54
CA LEU A 27 6.96 4.62 -10.31
C LEU A 27 6.84 3.50 -11.34
N THR A 28 5.87 2.60 -11.20
CA THR A 28 5.63 1.49 -12.14
C THR A 28 5.03 2.03 -13.44
N LYS A 29 5.79 1.97 -14.54
CA LYS A 29 5.39 2.56 -15.83
C LYS A 29 4.05 2.05 -16.36
N ASN A 30 3.80 0.75 -16.25
CA ASN A 30 2.64 0.06 -16.83
C ASN A 30 1.59 -0.32 -15.78
N LEU A 31 1.49 0.43 -14.67
CA LEU A 31 0.54 0.12 -13.58
C LEU A 31 -0.92 0.02 -14.08
N HIS A 32 -1.30 0.81 -15.08
CA HIS A 32 -2.65 0.74 -15.68
C HIS A 32 -2.94 -0.62 -16.31
N GLU A 33 -1.96 -1.27 -16.97
CA GLU A 33 -2.13 -2.60 -17.56
C GLU A 33 -2.39 -3.66 -16.47
N TYR A 34 -1.72 -3.55 -15.32
CA TYR A 34 -2.00 -4.44 -14.18
C TYR A 34 -3.40 -4.23 -13.62
N ILE A 35 -3.87 -2.98 -13.54
CA ILE A 35 -5.23 -2.66 -13.11
C ILE A 35 -6.27 -3.21 -14.10
N GLU A 36 -6.04 -3.08 -15.40
CA GLU A 36 -6.90 -3.63 -16.44
C GLU A 36 -7.01 -5.16 -16.32
N ILE A 37 -5.88 -5.87 -16.15
CA ILE A 37 -5.87 -7.33 -15.95
C ILE A 37 -6.71 -7.71 -14.74
N ILE A 38 -6.51 -7.02 -13.59
CA ILE A 38 -7.31 -7.27 -12.39
C ILE A 38 -8.78 -7.04 -12.69
N ARG A 39 -9.15 -5.95 -13.34
CA ARG A 39 -10.54 -5.59 -13.59
C ARG A 39 -11.25 -6.58 -14.51
N ILE A 40 -10.54 -7.14 -15.49
CA ILE A 40 -11.06 -8.17 -16.41
C ILE A 40 -11.31 -9.47 -15.64
N ASP A 41 -10.34 -9.92 -14.85
CA ASP A 41 -10.40 -11.23 -14.19
C ASP A 41 -11.16 -11.23 -12.86
N LEU A 42 -11.17 -10.09 -12.16
CA LEU A 42 -11.75 -9.89 -10.83
C LEU A 42 -12.62 -8.61 -10.81
N PRO A 43 -13.77 -8.59 -11.51
CA PRO A 43 -14.54 -7.36 -11.73
C PRO A 43 -15.11 -6.72 -10.46
N LYS A 44 -15.25 -7.46 -9.37
CA LYS A 44 -15.85 -6.99 -8.11
C LYS A 44 -14.85 -6.46 -7.09
N VAL A 45 -13.56 -6.74 -7.24
CA VAL A 45 -12.57 -6.32 -6.25
C VAL A 45 -12.42 -4.81 -6.18
N ILE A 46 -12.06 -4.32 -5.00
CA ILE A 46 -11.66 -2.93 -4.81
C ILE A 46 -10.17 -2.82 -5.12
N ILE A 47 -9.81 -2.02 -6.12
CA ILE A 47 -8.42 -1.76 -6.49
C ILE A 47 -8.01 -0.41 -5.93
N GLU A 48 -6.97 -0.37 -5.10
CA GLU A 48 -6.45 0.86 -4.54
C GLU A 48 -4.94 1.00 -4.75
N ILE A 49 -4.47 2.23 -4.81
CA ILE A 49 -3.05 2.57 -4.69
C ILE A 49 -2.83 3.40 -3.44
N VAL A 50 -1.68 3.20 -2.77
CA VAL A 50 -1.21 4.04 -1.67
C VAL A 50 0.15 4.60 -2.07
N THR A 51 0.24 5.91 -2.16
CA THR A 51 1.39 6.65 -2.72
C THR A 51 1.82 7.77 -1.77
N ASN A 52 3.07 8.20 -1.84
CA ASN A 52 3.53 9.45 -1.23
C ASN A 52 3.08 10.68 -2.03
N GLY A 53 2.62 10.48 -3.27
CA GLY A 53 2.08 11.52 -4.13
C GLY A 53 3.10 12.26 -4.99
N ASP A 54 4.40 12.18 -4.70
CA ASP A 54 5.43 12.91 -5.46
C ASP A 54 5.32 12.74 -6.98
N PRO A 55 5.10 11.51 -7.51
CA PRO A 55 4.96 11.33 -8.94
C PRO A 55 3.72 12.01 -9.55
N LEU A 56 2.71 12.38 -8.74
CA LEU A 56 1.53 13.10 -9.21
C LEU A 56 1.82 14.58 -9.47
N LEU A 57 2.81 15.14 -8.79
CA LEU A 57 3.25 16.54 -8.96
C LEU A 57 4.11 16.72 -10.23
N ALA A 58 4.60 15.63 -10.82
CA ALA A 58 5.34 15.68 -12.08
C ALA A 58 4.43 16.08 -13.27
N LYS A 59 5.05 16.62 -14.34
CA LYS A 59 4.34 17.10 -15.54
C LYS A 59 3.24 16.17 -16.06
N ASN A 60 3.46 14.84 -16.00
CA ASN A 60 2.53 13.84 -16.50
C ASN A 60 1.72 13.15 -15.37
N GLY A 61 1.85 13.60 -14.13
CA GLY A 61 1.27 12.91 -12.97
C GLY A 61 -0.25 12.81 -13.04
N LYS A 62 -0.91 13.91 -13.32
CA LYS A 62 -2.37 13.98 -13.44
C LYS A 62 -2.92 13.10 -14.58
N SER A 63 -2.28 13.14 -15.76
CA SER A 63 -2.69 12.32 -16.89
C SER A 63 -2.50 10.83 -16.62
N ARG A 64 -1.44 10.46 -15.91
CA ARG A 64 -1.23 9.08 -15.44
C ARG A 64 -2.31 8.65 -14.46
N LEU A 65 -2.61 9.48 -13.46
CA LEU A 65 -3.68 9.18 -12.50
C LEU A 65 -5.04 8.98 -13.20
N LYS A 66 -5.38 9.88 -14.12
CA LYS A 66 -6.60 9.73 -14.93
C LYS A 66 -6.64 8.40 -15.69
N LYS A 67 -5.50 7.98 -16.28
CA LYS A 67 -5.38 6.68 -16.96
C LYS A 67 -5.61 5.50 -16.02
N LEU A 68 -5.12 5.57 -14.76
CA LEU A 68 -5.36 4.52 -13.77
C LEU A 68 -6.84 4.38 -13.42
N PHE A 69 -7.58 5.49 -13.26
CA PHE A 69 -9.03 5.45 -13.05
C PHE A 69 -9.76 4.89 -14.27
N GLN A 70 -9.37 5.27 -15.48
CA GLN A 70 -9.92 4.71 -16.71
C GLN A 70 -9.69 3.20 -16.84
N ALA A 71 -8.56 2.71 -16.33
CA ALA A 71 -8.23 1.27 -16.26
C ALA A 71 -9.05 0.51 -15.20
N GLY A 72 -9.76 1.22 -14.31
CA GLY A 72 -10.61 0.60 -13.29
C GLY A 72 -10.12 0.73 -11.85
N LEU A 73 -9.19 1.65 -11.55
CA LEU A 73 -8.82 1.99 -10.18
C LEU A 73 -10.05 2.51 -9.42
N ASN A 74 -10.24 2.07 -8.17
CA ASN A 74 -11.31 2.57 -7.32
C ASN A 74 -10.87 3.77 -6.49
N ASN A 75 -9.67 3.75 -5.91
CA ASN A 75 -9.19 4.87 -5.15
C ASN A 75 -7.67 5.02 -5.13
N CYS A 76 -7.24 6.26 -4.98
CA CYS A 76 -5.87 6.67 -4.78
C CYS A 76 -5.75 7.30 -3.39
N ARG A 77 -4.91 6.74 -2.52
CA ARG A 77 -4.62 7.26 -1.18
C ARG A 77 -3.27 7.92 -1.15
N VAL A 78 -3.25 9.22 -1.00
CA VAL A 78 -2.01 10.00 -0.92
C VAL A 78 -1.64 10.21 0.54
N SER A 79 -0.45 9.77 0.93
CA SER A 79 0.10 9.95 2.28
C SER A 79 1.07 11.11 2.28
N LEU A 80 0.73 12.18 2.99
CA LEU A 80 1.52 13.39 3.11
C LEU A 80 2.48 13.28 4.29
N TYR A 81 3.78 13.34 4.04
CA TYR A 81 4.82 13.19 5.07
C TYR A 81 5.53 14.50 5.41
N ASP A 82 5.62 15.47 4.48
CA ASP A 82 6.48 16.64 4.61
C ASP A 82 5.82 17.83 5.28
N GLY A 83 4.49 17.83 5.39
CA GLY A 83 3.80 18.87 6.13
C GLY A 83 2.52 19.39 5.47
N PRO A 84 1.85 20.38 6.14
CA PRO A 84 0.56 20.89 5.70
C PRO A 84 0.59 21.62 4.36
N HIS A 85 1.74 22.12 3.93
CA HIS A 85 1.89 22.81 2.65
C HIS A 85 1.57 21.91 1.44
N GLN A 86 1.70 20.58 1.60
CA GLN A 86 1.35 19.63 0.55
C GLN A 86 -0.15 19.52 0.30
N ILE A 87 -1.01 19.82 1.28
CA ILE A 87 -2.47 19.57 1.21
C ILE A 87 -3.06 20.22 -0.03
N LYS A 88 -2.82 21.52 -0.19
CA LYS A 88 -3.42 22.29 -1.30
C LYS A 88 -3.05 21.73 -2.67
N GLN A 89 -1.82 21.28 -2.86
CA GLN A 89 -1.35 20.72 -4.13
C GLN A 89 -2.16 19.49 -4.55
N PHE A 90 -2.52 18.65 -3.58
CA PHE A 90 -3.31 17.44 -3.85
C PHE A 90 -4.81 17.70 -3.90
N GLU A 91 -5.31 18.72 -3.18
CA GLU A 91 -6.68 19.22 -3.33
C GLU A 91 -6.89 19.78 -4.75
N ASP A 92 -5.94 20.56 -5.26
CA ASP A 92 -5.98 21.08 -6.63
C ASP A 92 -5.99 19.96 -7.69
N ILE A 93 -5.21 18.88 -7.49
CA ILE A 93 -5.25 17.70 -8.36
C ILE A 93 -6.62 17.02 -8.33
N LYS A 94 -7.18 16.85 -7.13
CA LYS A 94 -8.49 16.24 -6.93
C LYS A 94 -9.59 17.04 -7.63
N GLU A 95 -9.59 18.36 -7.47
CA GLU A 95 -10.54 19.27 -8.10
C GLU A 95 -10.43 19.25 -9.63
N GLU A 96 -9.20 19.39 -10.16
CA GLU A 96 -8.94 19.39 -11.59
C GLU A 96 -9.40 18.10 -12.27
N LEU A 97 -9.18 16.96 -11.61
CA LEU A 97 -9.59 15.65 -12.12
C LEU A 97 -11.04 15.30 -11.75
N LYS A 98 -11.76 16.16 -11.03
CA LYS A 98 -13.14 15.98 -10.57
C LYS A 98 -13.34 14.67 -9.79
N LEU A 99 -12.37 14.31 -8.96
CA LEU A 99 -12.42 13.11 -8.12
C LEU A 99 -13.16 13.41 -6.82
N ASN A 100 -13.98 12.47 -6.36
CA ASN A 100 -14.67 12.59 -5.08
C ASN A 100 -13.82 12.09 -3.89
N ASP A 101 -14.35 12.23 -2.66
CA ASP A 101 -13.64 11.87 -1.41
C ASP A 101 -13.36 10.37 -1.27
N SER A 102 -14.12 9.53 -1.96
CA SER A 102 -13.89 8.08 -1.95
C SER A 102 -12.86 7.64 -3.00
N GLU A 103 -12.69 8.42 -4.07
CA GLU A 103 -11.73 8.16 -5.14
C GLU A 103 -10.34 8.70 -4.82
N PHE A 104 -10.25 9.92 -4.26
CA PHE A 104 -8.95 10.53 -3.94
C PHE A 104 -8.90 10.93 -2.47
N ILE A 105 -8.12 10.18 -1.70
CA ILE A 105 -8.09 10.26 -0.25
C ILE A 105 -6.74 10.83 0.20
N ILE A 106 -6.77 12.00 0.80
CA ILE A 106 -5.57 12.65 1.36
C ILE A 106 -5.41 12.23 2.83
N ARG A 107 -4.25 11.64 3.16
CA ARG A 107 -3.91 11.22 4.53
C ARG A 107 -2.73 12.01 5.06
N LYS A 108 -2.96 12.78 6.11
CA LYS A 108 -1.91 13.47 6.85
C LYS A 108 -1.08 12.45 7.62
N ARG A 109 0.22 12.42 7.37
CA ARG A 109 1.21 11.55 8.02
C ARG A 109 2.37 12.34 8.64
N TYR A 110 2.38 13.65 8.47
CA TYR A 110 3.33 14.54 9.13
C TYR A 110 2.92 14.78 10.57
N LEU A 111 3.94 15.01 11.43
CA LEU A 111 3.78 15.41 12.82
C LEU A 111 4.13 16.90 12.90
N GLY A 112 3.17 17.71 13.32
CA GLY A 112 3.45 19.09 13.72
C GLY A 112 4.08 19.11 15.12
N PRO A 113 4.83 20.16 15.47
CA PRO A 113 5.44 20.28 16.80
C PRO A 113 4.41 20.31 17.95
N GLU A 114 3.15 20.65 17.65
CA GLU A 114 2.05 20.70 18.62
C GLU A 114 1.02 19.58 18.48
N GLU A 115 1.14 18.76 17.45
CA GLU A 115 0.14 17.78 17.07
C GLU A 115 0.74 16.40 16.97
N SER A 116 0.97 15.80 18.11
CA SER A 116 1.18 14.35 18.11
C SER A 116 -0.16 13.62 17.89
N TYR A 117 -0.80 13.77 16.77
CA TYR A 117 -2.12 13.21 16.44
C TYR A 117 -2.28 11.69 16.69
N GLY A 118 -1.58 11.14 17.66
CA GLY A 118 -1.50 9.71 17.86
C GLY A 118 -0.86 8.96 16.69
N LEU A 119 -0.32 9.67 15.71
CA LEU A 119 0.50 9.10 14.64
C LEU A 119 1.87 8.79 15.20
N THR A 120 1.95 7.74 15.97
CA THR A 120 3.23 7.18 16.37
C THR A 120 3.93 6.70 15.10
N ILE A 121 5.05 7.32 14.77
CA ILE A 121 5.93 6.78 13.74
C ILE A 121 6.36 5.41 14.23
N SER A 122 5.93 4.36 13.55
CA SER A 122 6.32 3.00 13.89
C SER A 122 7.82 2.83 13.65
N ASN A 123 8.52 2.18 14.58
CA ASN A 123 9.90 1.77 14.36
C ASN A 123 10.06 0.62 13.36
N ARG A 124 8.99 0.24 12.67
CA ARG A 124 8.97 -0.80 11.64
C ARG A 124 9.61 -2.10 12.12
N ALA A 125 9.10 -2.66 13.20
CA ALA A 125 9.62 -3.88 13.84
C ALA A 125 11.12 -3.78 14.18
N GLY A 126 11.59 -2.60 14.58
CA GLY A 126 12.98 -2.34 14.90
C GLY A 126 13.90 -2.01 13.71
N SER A 127 13.35 -1.98 12.49
CA SER A 127 14.15 -1.67 11.29
C SER A 127 14.44 -0.18 11.12
N VAL A 128 13.70 0.69 11.83
CA VAL A 128 13.90 2.14 11.78
C VAL A 128 14.32 2.63 13.14
N SER A 129 15.49 3.27 13.19
CA SER A 129 15.99 4.01 14.33
C SER A 129 16.11 5.47 13.94
N LEU A 130 15.29 6.32 14.53
CA LEU A 130 15.31 7.77 14.32
C LEU A 130 15.50 8.45 15.66
N LYS A 131 16.48 9.33 15.71
CA LYS A 131 16.71 10.21 16.85
C LYS A 131 16.89 11.63 16.32
N ASN A 132 16.06 12.55 16.77
CA ASN A 132 16.23 13.98 16.54
C ASN A 132 16.01 14.75 17.85
N GLU A 133 16.06 16.07 17.82
CA GLU A 133 15.87 16.93 19.00
C GLU A 133 14.47 16.83 19.63
N HIS A 134 13.46 16.34 18.89
CA HIS A 134 12.08 16.28 19.33
C HIS A 134 11.63 14.88 19.76
N PHE A 135 12.20 13.83 19.18
CA PHE A 135 11.83 12.45 19.53
C PHE A 135 12.93 11.42 19.22
N GLU A 136 12.85 10.31 19.89
CA GLU A 136 13.68 9.13 19.65
C GLU A 136 12.77 7.91 19.46
N LEU A 137 12.87 7.24 18.31
CA LEU A 137 12.21 5.97 18.06
C LEU A 137 13.08 4.84 18.59
N LYS A 138 12.64 4.21 19.68
CA LYS A 138 13.30 3.04 20.25
C LYS A 138 12.54 1.77 19.85
N PRO A 139 13.26 0.67 19.57
CA PRO A 139 12.64 -0.65 19.54
C PRO A 139 11.90 -0.91 20.86
N MET A 140 10.80 -1.64 20.78
CA MET A 140 10.17 -2.13 22.00
C MET A 140 11.12 -3.09 22.71
N SER A 141 11.27 -2.95 24.02
CA SER A 141 12.12 -3.85 24.82
C SER A 141 11.54 -5.26 24.93
N GLU A 142 10.23 -5.40 24.74
CA GLU A 142 9.52 -6.67 24.81
C GLU A 142 8.51 -6.78 23.66
N PRO A 143 8.21 -7.99 23.19
CA PRO A 143 7.14 -8.22 22.21
C PRO A 143 5.78 -7.72 22.72
N LEU A 144 4.89 -7.39 21.79
CA LEU A 144 3.50 -7.07 22.14
C LEU A 144 2.84 -8.26 22.84
N LYS A 145 2.23 -8.01 24.01
CA LYS A 145 1.54 -9.06 24.81
C LYS A 145 0.12 -9.39 24.28
N ARG A 146 -0.34 -8.69 23.24
CA ARG A 146 -1.65 -8.92 22.60
C ARG A 146 -1.50 -9.57 21.23
N PRO A 147 -2.43 -10.45 20.83
CA PRO A 147 -2.40 -11.04 19.50
C PRO A 147 -2.56 -9.95 18.41
N CYS A 148 -1.85 -10.14 17.30
CA CYS A 148 -2.01 -9.34 16.10
C CYS A 148 -2.86 -10.12 15.10
N PHE A 149 -4.01 -9.56 14.72
CA PHE A 149 -4.92 -10.19 13.75
C PHE A 149 -4.63 -9.82 12.31
N TYR A 150 -3.60 -9.01 12.04
CA TYR A 150 -3.25 -8.57 10.68
C TYR A 150 -3.06 -9.73 9.70
N PRO A 151 -2.35 -10.81 10.03
CA PRO A 151 -2.16 -11.95 9.11
C PRO A 151 -3.45 -12.69 8.74
N PHE A 152 -4.53 -12.54 9.53
CA PHE A 152 -5.79 -13.25 9.29
C PHE A 152 -6.70 -12.58 8.25
N TYR A 153 -6.40 -11.35 7.85
CA TYR A 153 -7.22 -10.61 6.89
C TYR A 153 -6.43 -9.90 5.79
N LYS A 154 -5.11 -10.03 5.79
CA LYS A 154 -4.23 -9.44 4.76
C LYS A 154 -3.05 -10.33 4.47
N MET A 155 -2.78 -10.50 3.19
CA MET A 155 -1.55 -11.06 2.68
C MET A 155 -0.72 -9.93 2.05
N LEU A 156 0.55 -9.84 2.41
CA LEU A 156 1.50 -8.92 1.80
C LEU A 156 2.43 -9.72 0.90
N ILE A 157 2.39 -9.43 -0.40
CA ILE A 157 3.23 -10.07 -1.41
C ILE A 157 4.22 -9.04 -1.92
N ASP A 158 5.51 -9.35 -1.81
CA ASP A 158 6.57 -8.47 -2.30
C ASP A 158 6.83 -8.67 -3.81
N HIS A 159 7.69 -7.82 -4.37
CA HIS A 159 7.98 -7.79 -5.81
C HIS A 159 8.56 -9.11 -6.37
N ASN A 160 9.26 -9.88 -5.54
CA ASN A 160 9.82 -11.19 -5.88
C ASN A 160 8.89 -12.37 -5.56
N GLY A 161 7.67 -12.09 -5.08
CA GLY A 161 6.66 -13.09 -4.73
C GLY A 161 6.74 -13.60 -3.31
N ASP A 162 7.66 -13.12 -2.48
CA ASP A 162 7.71 -13.48 -1.07
C ASP A 162 6.46 -12.97 -0.34
N VAL A 163 5.88 -13.82 0.48
CA VAL A 163 4.74 -13.50 1.32
C VAL A 163 5.23 -13.21 2.73
N LEU A 164 4.87 -12.03 3.22
CA LEU A 164 5.29 -11.49 4.51
C LEU A 164 4.10 -11.41 5.47
N ILE A 165 4.33 -11.75 6.73
CA ILE A 165 3.31 -11.67 7.79
C ILE A 165 2.97 -10.21 8.13
N CYS A 166 3.94 -9.31 8.06
CA CYS A 166 3.80 -7.96 8.58
C CYS A 166 4.34 -6.90 7.62
N SER A 167 3.57 -5.86 7.36
CA SER A 167 4.03 -4.70 6.58
C SER A 167 5.09 -3.84 7.29
N ASN A 168 5.36 -4.09 8.56
CA ASN A 168 6.43 -3.45 9.30
C ASN A 168 7.75 -4.23 9.26
N ASP A 169 7.74 -5.44 8.75
CA ASP A 169 8.94 -6.26 8.59
C ASP A 169 9.75 -5.84 7.35
N TRP A 170 10.42 -4.70 7.47
CA TRP A 170 11.21 -4.15 6.37
C TRP A 170 12.49 -4.93 6.09
N LYS A 171 12.95 -5.71 7.05
CA LYS A 171 14.10 -6.61 6.88
C LYS A 171 13.72 -7.92 6.22
N LYS A 172 12.41 -8.20 6.10
CA LYS A 172 11.87 -9.43 5.52
C LYS A 172 12.38 -10.69 6.23
N GLU A 173 12.39 -10.64 7.56
CA GLU A 173 12.84 -11.74 8.41
C GLU A 173 11.76 -12.82 8.59
N ALA A 174 10.47 -12.47 8.38
CA ALA A 174 9.34 -13.38 8.54
C ALA A 174 8.62 -13.64 7.20
N ILE A 175 9.32 -14.35 6.31
CA ILE A 175 8.75 -14.84 5.04
C ILE A 175 8.06 -16.17 5.31
N VAL A 176 6.78 -16.28 4.94
CA VAL A 176 5.95 -17.48 5.15
C VAL A 176 5.74 -18.31 3.89
N GLY A 177 6.16 -17.83 2.73
CA GLY A 177 6.06 -18.53 1.47
C GLY A 177 6.45 -17.65 0.30
N ASN A 178 6.42 -18.24 -0.90
CA ASN A 178 6.66 -17.51 -2.16
C ASN A 178 5.63 -17.96 -3.20
N VAL A 179 4.88 -17.01 -3.76
CA VAL A 179 3.79 -17.26 -4.72
C VAL A 179 4.25 -17.24 -6.19
N VAL A 180 5.54 -17.11 -6.45
CA VAL A 180 6.09 -17.23 -7.81
C VAL A 180 6.30 -18.68 -8.20
N ASP A 181 6.52 -19.58 -7.23
CA ASP A 181 6.59 -21.02 -7.48
C ASP A 181 5.25 -21.52 -8.05
N ASP A 182 5.28 -22.12 -9.24
CA ASP A 182 4.08 -22.61 -9.93
C ASP A 182 3.40 -23.78 -9.20
N LYS A 183 4.08 -24.42 -8.27
CA LYS A 183 3.56 -25.53 -7.47
C LYS A 183 2.79 -25.07 -6.23
N ILE A 184 2.92 -23.79 -5.84
CA ILE A 184 2.33 -23.24 -4.63
C ILE A 184 1.28 -22.21 -5.02
N SER A 185 0.03 -22.40 -4.65
CA SER A 185 -1.03 -21.42 -4.84
C SER A 185 -1.01 -20.36 -3.72
N ILE A 186 -1.71 -19.24 -3.96
CA ILE A 186 -1.91 -18.24 -2.92
C ILE A 186 -2.68 -18.80 -1.71
N THR A 187 -3.58 -19.75 -1.96
CA THR A 187 -4.35 -20.44 -0.92
C THR A 187 -3.46 -21.35 -0.08
N ASP A 188 -2.52 -22.07 -0.70
CA ASP A 188 -1.59 -22.93 0.04
C ASP A 188 -0.77 -22.12 1.03
N VAL A 189 -0.31 -20.92 0.64
CA VAL A 189 0.42 -20.02 1.54
C VAL A 189 -0.51 -19.45 2.63
N TRP A 190 -1.77 -19.14 2.28
CA TRP A 190 -2.72 -18.55 3.23
C TRP A 190 -3.10 -19.51 4.36
N ILE A 191 -3.24 -20.80 4.07
CA ILE A 191 -3.63 -21.84 5.03
C ILE A 191 -2.46 -22.64 5.59
N SER A 192 -1.20 -22.31 5.20
CA SER A 192 -0.02 -22.98 5.76
C SER A 192 0.09 -22.72 7.28
N GLU A 193 0.45 -23.78 8.02
CA GLU A 193 0.71 -23.73 9.47
C GLU A 193 1.99 -22.96 9.82
#